data_b30bb491f2b12014edaea015b7ab0045
#
_entry.id   b30bb491f2b12014edaea015b7ab0045
#
_cell.length_a   1.000
_cell.length_b   1.000
_cell.length_c   1.000
_cell.angle_alpha   90.00
_cell.angle_beta   90.00
_cell.angle_gamma   90.00
#
_symmetry.space_group_name_H-M   'P 1'
#
loop_
_entity.id
_entity.type
_entity.pdbx_description
1 polymer ?
#
loop_
_entity_poly.entity_id
_entity_poly.type
_entity_poly.pdbx_seq_one_letter_code
_entity_poly.pdbx_strand_id
1 'polypeptide(L)'
;MFTLRVVLFVVLLCISNFLVAADPWLTIEGNDGLGKGQHIVFVTGEEYYRSEEGMSMFAKILSQHHGFKCTVLYSIDPNTGTINANRNDNIPGLAALREADLMVLFARFRQLPDSEMRHIVDYVNAGKPVVGIRNTTHAFRYPPNSSSPYKAWDFQSKDWPGGFGQQILGDTWIAHFGKFQKEATLAHVNATQRGHLVLRGVADTIFCHTDVNSVERLTSNDVVLFTGQVLSGLNATDPPVTDQRKDTRMPFAWFKTYTAPSGKQGRSFTTTAGASLDWINEDLRRLMVNAMLDLTGHTQKIPTKTMVDFVGDYEPKPTGALSDEVWTAAKLTPQSFGIKSK
;
A
#
# COMPACT_ATOMS: atom_id res chain seq x y z
N MET A 1 -13.88 -56.56 -61.73
CA MET A 1 -14.55 -56.00 -60.53
C MET A 1 -13.49 -55.62 -59.52
N PHE A 2 -13.11 -54.34 -59.50
CA PHE A 2 -12.13 -53.79 -58.50
C PHE A 2 -12.93 -53.12 -57.43
N THR A 3 -12.83 -53.58 -56.19
CA THR A 3 -13.45 -53.00 -55.00
C THR A 3 -12.48 -52.00 -54.39
N LEU A 4 -12.83 -50.72 -54.46
CA LEU A 4 -12.08 -49.58 -53.85
C LEU A 4 -12.40 -49.55 -52.36
N ARG A 5 -11.41 -49.83 -51.50
CA ARG A 5 -11.53 -49.64 -50.03
C ARG A 5 -11.10 -48.21 -49.71
N VAL A 6 -12.07 -47.39 -49.31
CA VAL A 6 -11.82 -46.07 -48.74
C VAL A 6 -11.42 -46.25 -47.27
N VAL A 7 -10.20 -45.88 -46.90
CA VAL A 7 -9.70 -45.80 -45.53
C VAL A 7 -9.95 -44.38 -45.03
N LEU A 8 -10.90 -44.21 -44.11
CA LEU A 8 -11.19 -42.93 -43.45
C LEU A 8 -10.17 -42.70 -42.32
N PHE A 9 -9.25 -41.77 -42.49
CA PHE A 9 -8.34 -41.32 -41.44
C PHE A 9 -9.09 -40.27 -40.56
N VAL A 10 -9.47 -40.66 -39.36
CA VAL A 10 -9.98 -39.72 -38.36
C VAL A 10 -8.78 -39.13 -37.62
N VAL A 11 -8.44 -37.88 -37.93
CA VAL A 11 -7.46 -37.11 -37.17
C VAL A 11 -8.12 -36.55 -35.92
N LEU A 12 -7.89 -37.19 -34.78
CA LEU A 12 -8.26 -36.61 -33.47
C LEU A 12 -7.32 -35.44 -33.18
N LEU A 13 -7.81 -34.20 -33.35
CA LEU A 13 -7.17 -33.00 -32.82
C LEU A 13 -7.35 -33.00 -31.28
N CYS A 14 -6.36 -33.45 -30.55
CA CYS A 14 -6.27 -33.18 -29.10
C CYS A 14 -6.01 -31.69 -28.89
N ILE A 15 -7.06 -30.91 -28.67
CA ILE A 15 -6.94 -29.53 -28.18
C ILE A 15 -6.53 -29.66 -26.70
N SER A 16 -5.24 -29.59 -26.44
CA SER A 16 -4.71 -29.43 -25.09
C SER A 16 -5.09 -28.03 -24.62
N ASN A 17 -6.15 -27.92 -23.83
CA ASN A 17 -6.40 -26.71 -23.05
C ASN A 17 -5.24 -26.54 -22.06
N PHE A 18 -4.23 -25.78 -22.43
CA PHE A 18 -3.29 -25.26 -21.46
C PHE A 18 -4.09 -24.32 -20.55
N LEU A 19 -4.44 -24.80 -19.35
CA LEU A 19 -4.84 -23.91 -18.27
C LEU A 19 -3.65 -22.99 -18.00
N VAL A 20 -3.68 -21.78 -18.56
CA VAL A 20 -2.74 -20.73 -18.16
C VAL A 20 -3.08 -20.44 -16.70
N ALA A 21 -2.16 -20.76 -15.80
CA ALA A 21 -2.32 -20.40 -14.40
C ALA A 21 -2.53 -18.89 -14.31
N ALA A 22 -3.53 -18.48 -13.54
CA ALA A 22 -3.76 -17.04 -13.35
C ALA A 22 -2.54 -16.41 -12.68
N ASP A 23 -2.22 -15.17 -13.08
CA ASP A 23 -1.13 -14.43 -12.48
C ASP A 23 -1.27 -14.34 -10.96
N PRO A 24 -0.17 -14.51 -10.19
CA PRO A 24 -0.17 -14.37 -8.73
C PRO A 24 -0.26 -12.91 -8.27
N TRP A 25 -0.79 -12.03 -9.09
CA TRP A 25 -1.10 -10.62 -8.84
C TRP A 25 -2.39 -10.21 -9.55
N LEU A 26 -2.93 -9.05 -9.16
CA LEU A 26 -4.09 -8.45 -9.81
C LEU A 26 -3.65 -7.27 -10.67
N THR A 27 -4.01 -7.26 -11.94
CA THR A 27 -3.86 -6.09 -12.81
C THR A 27 -5.25 -5.59 -13.23
N ILE A 28 -5.46 -4.28 -13.09
CA ILE A 28 -6.69 -3.60 -13.52
C ILE A 28 -6.26 -2.50 -14.49
N GLU A 29 -6.73 -2.60 -15.72
CA GLU A 29 -6.50 -1.56 -16.73
C GLU A 29 -7.34 -0.31 -16.39
N GLY A 30 -6.78 0.85 -16.67
CA GLY A 30 -7.43 2.13 -16.41
C GLY A 30 -8.47 2.49 -17.47
N ASN A 31 -9.57 3.10 -17.02
CA ASN A 31 -10.49 3.81 -17.91
C ASN A 31 -9.86 5.13 -18.40
N ASP A 32 -10.66 6.02 -18.98
CA ASP A 32 -10.23 7.39 -19.23
C ASP A 32 -10.08 8.18 -17.92
N GLY A 33 -9.07 9.03 -17.84
CA GLY A 33 -8.81 9.84 -16.65
C GLY A 33 -7.43 10.51 -16.66
N LEU A 34 -7.10 11.21 -15.58
CA LEU A 34 -5.82 11.93 -15.44
C LEU A 34 -4.62 10.99 -15.53
N GLY A 35 -4.75 9.77 -15.01
CA GLY A 35 -3.70 8.78 -14.96
C GLY A 35 -3.54 7.91 -16.21
N LYS A 36 -4.26 8.24 -17.31
CA LYS A 36 -4.19 7.45 -18.54
C LYS A 36 -2.75 7.35 -19.07
N GLY A 37 -2.29 6.13 -19.26
CA GLY A 37 -0.92 5.82 -19.70
C GLY A 37 0.11 5.73 -18.57
N GLN A 38 -0.30 5.94 -17.30
CA GLN A 38 0.56 5.79 -16.13
C GLN A 38 0.20 4.53 -15.34
N HIS A 39 1.21 3.97 -14.65
CA HIS A 39 1.12 2.71 -13.93
C HIS A 39 1.42 2.89 -12.44
N ILE A 40 0.48 2.48 -11.59
CA ILE A 40 0.67 2.41 -10.15
C ILE A 40 0.81 0.95 -9.72
N VAL A 41 1.88 0.64 -9.00
CA VAL A 41 2.11 -0.70 -8.43
C VAL A 41 1.93 -0.64 -6.93
N PHE A 42 0.99 -1.42 -6.42
CA PHE A 42 0.73 -1.63 -5.00
C PHE A 42 1.45 -2.89 -4.55
N VAL A 43 2.24 -2.78 -3.49
CA VAL A 43 2.96 -3.90 -2.89
C VAL A 43 2.39 -4.13 -1.50
N THR A 44 1.70 -5.25 -1.29
CA THR A 44 1.07 -5.60 -0.03
C THR A 44 1.86 -6.67 0.71
N GLY A 45 1.71 -6.73 2.02
CA GLY A 45 2.41 -7.69 2.86
C GLY A 45 2.39 -7.25 4.33
N GLU A 46 1.25 -6.76 4.78
CA GLU A 46 1.04 -6.35 6.15
C GLU A 46 -0.05 -7.22 6.78
N GLU A 47 0.29 -7.91 7.87
CA GLU A 47 -0.49 -9.01 8.42
C GLU A 47 -1.57 -8.62 9.44
N TYR A 48 -1.58 -7.34 9.94
CA TYR A 48 -2.53 -6.87 10.96
C TYR A 48 -3.68 -6.03 10.39
N TYR A 49 -3.41 -5.25 9.32
CA TYR A 49 -4.27 -4.14 8.88
C TYR A 49 -4.94 -4.36 7.54
N ARG A 50 -4.90 -5.60 7.02
CA ARG A 50 -5.56 -5.99 5.76
C ARG A 50 -5.09 -5.17 4.57
N SER A 51 -3.78 -5.14 4.36
CA SER A 51 -3.20 -4.43 3.22
C SER A 51 -3.77 -4.91 1.87
N GLU A 52 -4.08 -6.20 1.75
CA GLU A 52 -4.65 -6.81 0.56
C GLU A 52 -6.03 -6.25 0.21
N GLU A 53 -6.87 -5.96 1.21
CA GLU A 53 -8.21 -5.37 1.02
C GLU A 53 -8.10 -3.91 0.62
N GLY A 54 -7.36 -3.12 1.40
CA GLY A 54 -7.23 -1.66 1.20
C GLY A 54 -6.57 -1.30 -0.13
N MET A 55 -5.49 -1.98 -0.48
CA MET A 55 -4.75 -1.67 -1.72
C MET A 55 -5.52 -2.11 -2.95
N SER A 56 -6.24 -3.22 -2.89
CA SER A 56 -7.14 -3.65 -3.97
C SER A 56 -8.30 -2.67 -4.18
N MET A 57 -8.83 -2.11 -3.09
CA MET A 57 -9.86 -1.06 -3.15
C MET A 57 -9.32 0.20 -3.84
N PHE A 58 -8.12 0.68 -3.47
CA PHE A 58 -7.51 1.84 -4.13
C PHE A 58 -7.18 1.57 -5.60
N ALA A 59 -6.70 0.37 -5.94
CA ALA A 59 -6.44 0.00 -7.32
C ALA A 59 -7.71 0.11 -8.19
N LYS A 60 -8.87 -0.32 -7.67
CA LYS A 60 -10.15 -0.15 -8.36
C LYS A 60 -10.55 1.32 -8.51
N ILE A 61 -10.44 2.13 -7.45
CA ILE A 61 -10.77 3.55 -7.49
C ILE A 61 -9.90 4.28 -8.53
N LEU A 62 -8.58 4.07 -8.46
CA LEU A 62 -7.64 4.75 -9.33
C LEU A 62 -7.77 4.33 -10.79
N SER A 63 -8.04 3.06 -11.05
CA SER A 63 -8.25 2.59 -12.42
C SER A 63 -9.58 3.08 -13.00
N GLN A 64 -10.68 2.94 -12.26
CA GLN A 64 -12.01 3.20 -12.80
C GLN A 64 -12.39 4.68 -12.80
N HIS A 65 -11.95 5.46 -11.81
CA HIS A 65 -12.29 6.89 -11.71
C HIS A 65 -11.18 7.82 -12.21
N HIS A 66 -9.92 7.34 -12.26
CA HIS A 66 -8.77 8.21 -12.57
C HIS A 66 -7.92 7.72 -13.74
N GLY A 67 -8.19 6.55 -14.31
CA GLY A 67 -7.59 6.07 -15.55
C GLY A 67 -6.19 5.46 -15.42
N PHE A 68 -5.68 5.21 -14.20
CA PHE A 68 -4.40 4.55 -14.00
C PHE A 68 -4.49 3.04 -14.31
N LYS A 69 -3.47 2.51 -14.98
CA LYS A 69 -3.20 1.08 -14.86
C LYS A 69 -2.76 0.80 -13.43
N CYS A 70 -3.34 -0.21 -12.77
CA CYS A 70 -3.01 -0.59 -11.40
C CYS A 70 -2.64 -2.06 -11.32
N THR A 71 -1.49 -2.37 -10.72
CA THR A 71 -1.10 -3.75 -10.39
C THR A 71 -0.98 -3.88 -8.88
N VAL A 72 -1.64 -4.88 -8.30
CA VAL A 72 -1.56 -5.20 -6.87
C VAL A 72 -0.82 -6.50 -6.69
N LEU A 73 0.30 -6.45 -5.98
CA LEU A 73 1.16 -7.57 -5.64
C LEU A 73 0.86 -7.99 -4.19
N TYR A 74 0.77 -9.29 -3.97
CA TYR A 74 0.39 -9.86 -2.67
C TYR A 74 1.47 -10.78 -2.13
N SER A 75 1.53 -10.90 -0.80
CA SER A 75 2.24 -12.00 -0.18
C SER A 75 1.51 -13.31 -0.48
N ILE A 76 2.17 -14.21 -1.20
CA ILE A 76 1.61 -15.47 -1.67
C ILE A 76 2.29 -16.63 -0.95
N ASP A 77 1.51 -17.58 -0.44
CA ASP A 77 2.06 -18.86 0.00
C ASP A 77 2.43 -19.70 -1.24
N PRO A 78 3.71 -20.03 -1.43
CA PRO A 78 4.17 -20.75 -2.61
C PRO A 78 3.61 -22.19 -2.70
N ASN A 79 3.17 -22.77 -1.56
CA ASN A 79 2.63 -24.12 -1.54
C ASN A 79 1.17 -24.20 -2.00
N THR A 80 0.39 -23.16 -1.74
CA THR A 80 -1.05 -23.11 -2.04
C THR A 80 -1.40 -22.18 -3.20
N GLY A 81 -0.52 -21.24 -3.54
CA GLY A 81 -0.80 -20.20 -4.53
C GLY A 81 -1.81 -19.15 -4.03
N THR A 82 -2.15 -19.15 -2.75
CA THR A 82 -3.13 -18.25 -2.15
C THR A 82 -2.45 -17.13 -1.38
N ILE A 83 -3.19 -16.04 -1.15
CA ILE A 83 -2.72 -14.91 -0.35
C ILE A 83 -2.56 -15.35 1.10
N ASN A 84 -1.37 -15.09 1.66
CA ASN A 84 -1.09 -15.24 3.07
C ASN A 84 -0.12 -14.14 3.52
N ALA A 85 -0.61 -13.14 4.24
CA ALA A 85 0.19 -11.99 4.66
C ALA A 85 1.30 -12.35 5.66
N ASN A 86 1.24 -13.52 6.31
CA ASN A 86 2.30 -14.01 7.19
C ASN A 86 3.55 -14.47 6.42
N ARG A 87 3.42 -14.74 5.11
CA ARG A 87 4.58 -15.05 4.25
C ARG A 87 5.38 -13.77 4.00
N ASN A 88 6.53 -13.66 4.66
CA ASN A 88 7.35 -12.43 4.62
C ASN A 88 8.43 -12.44 3.53
N ASP A 89 8.54 -13.53 2.80
CA ASP A 89 9.63 -13.83 1.86
C ASP A 89 9.18 -13.99 0.40
N ASN A 90 7.88 -13.86 0.10
CA ASN A 90 7.36 -14.12 -1.25
C ASN A 90 6.27 -13.14 -1.67
N ILE A 91 6.63 -12.17 -2.52
CA ILE A 91 5.71 -11.23 -3.19
C ILE A 91 5.99 -11.28 -4.69
N PRO A 92 5.37 -12.21 -5.42
CA PRO A 92 5.64 -12.35 -6.85
C PRO A 92 5.21 -11.12 -7.65
N GLY A 93 5.93 -10.84 -8.74
CA GLY A 93 5.58 -9.76 -9.67
C GLY A 93 6.27 -8.43 -9.40
N LEU A 94 7.20 -8.31 -8.45
CA LEU A 94 7.94 -7.07 -8.15
C LEU A 94 8.68 -6.48 -9.36
N ALA A 95 8.95 -7.27 -10.40
CA ALA A 95 9.48 -6.77 -11.67
C ALA A 95 8.61 -5.69 -12.33
N ALA A 96 7.29 -5.62 -12.01
CA ALA A 96 6.38 -4.57 -12.50
C ALA A 96 6.83 -3.16 -12.07
N LEU A 97 7.60 -3.04 -10.99
CA LEU A 97 8.15 -1.76 -10.52
C LEU A 97 9.08 -1.07 -11.53
N ARG A 98 9.66 -1.79 -12.49
CA ARG A 98 10.52 -1.18 -13.53
C ARG A 98 9.76 -0.12 -14.32
N GLU A 99 8.50 -0.39 -14.65
CA GLU A 99 7.64 0.47 -15.47
C GLU A 99 6.66 1.30 -14.64
N ALA A 100 6.65 1.14 -13.31
CA ALA A 100 5.76 1.89 -12.45
C ALA A 100 6.12 3.37 -12.37
N ASP A 101 5.12 4.23 -12.44
CA ASP A 101 5.22 5.68 -12.17
C ASP A 101 5.11 5.98 -10.68
N LEU A 102 4.40 5.12 -9.92
CA LEU A 102 4.24 5.22 -8.48
C LEU A 102 4.27 3.84 -7.84
N MET A 103 5.04 3.69 -6.76
CA MET A 103 4.97 2.55 -5.84
C MET A 103 4.17 2.93 -4.60
N VAL A 104 3.14 2.16 -4.29
CA VAL A 104 2.41 2.21 -3.02
C VAL A 104 2.78 0.99 -2.21
N LEU A 105 3.49 1.17 -1.11
CA LEU A 105 3.95 0.08 -0.27
C LEU A 105 3.16 0.04 1.03
N PHE A 106 2.53 -1.11 1.31
CA PHE A 106 1.91 -1.41 2.58
C PHE A 106 2.36 -2.79 3.06
N ALA A 107 3.51 -2.81 3.69
CA ALA A 107 4.20 -4.03 4.09
C ALA A 107 4.84 -3.88 5.47
N ARG A 108 5.12 -5.01 6.13
CA ARG A 108 5.75 -5.08 7.43
C ARG A 108 6.68 -6.29 7.52
N PHE A 109 7.90 -6.08 8.02
CA PHE A 109 8.88 -7.14 8.31
C PHE A 109 9.17 -8.09 7.14
N ARG A 110 9.20 -7.56 5.92
CA ARG A 110 9.54 -8.37 4.74
C ARG A 110 11.03 -8.71 4.73
N GLN A 111 11.32 -9.95 4.41
CA GLN A 111 12.66 -10.50 4.18
C GLN A 111 12.66 -11.14 2.80
N LEU A 112 12.52 -10.33 1.78
CA LEU A 112 12.45 -10.82 0.40
C LEU A 112 13.79 -11.41 -0.05
N PRO A 113 13.79 -12.43 -0.93
CA PRO A 113 14.99 -12.85 -1.63
C PRO A 113 15.67 -11.68 -2.36
N ASP A 114 16.98 -11.69 -2.44
CA ASP A 114 17.75 -10.59 -3.04
C ASP A 114 17.34 -10.27 -4.48
N SER A 115 16.97 -11.29 -5.27
CA SER A 115 16.44 -11.11 -6.62
C SER A 115 15.16 -10.31 -6.68
N GLU A 116 14.31 -10.42 -5.67
CA GLU A 116 13.02 -9.72 -5.56
C GLU A 116 13.20 -8.34 -4.90
N MET A 117 13.96 -8.28 -3.81
CA MET A 117 14.23 -7.01 -3.12
C MET A 117 14.93 -6.00 -4.05
N ARG A 118 15.76 -6.46 -4.97
CA ARG A 118 16.43 -5.61 -5.97
C ARG A 118 15.45 -4.73 -6.73
N HIS A 119 14.25 -5.20 -7.07
CA HIS A 119 13.28 -4.40 -7.82
C HIS A 119 12.81 -3.17 -7.02
N ILE A 120 12.64 -3.32 -5.71
CA ILE A 120 12.29 -2.20 -4.82
C ILE A 120 13.49 -1.24 -4.70
N VAL A 121 14.68 -1.78 -4.52
CA VAL A 121 15.93 -1.00 -4.41
C VAL A 121 16.20 -0.20 -5.68
N ASP A 122 16.10 -0.84 -6.85
CA ASP A 122 16.30 -0.18 -8.15
C ASP A 122 15.26 0.93 -8.37
N TYR A 123 13.99 0.69 -7.99
CA TYR A 123 12.91 1.68 -8.07
C TYR A 123 13.23 2.93 -7.23
N VAL A 124 13.60 2.74 -5.96
CA VAL A 124 13.96 3.84 -5.06
C VAL A 124 15.23 4.54 -5.52
N ASN A 125 16.25 3.80 -5.97
CA ASN A 125 17.49 4.33 -6.50
C ASN A 125 17.29 5.13 -7.80
N ALA A 126 16.21 4.92 -8.52
CA ALA A 126 15.83 5.74 -9.64
C ALA A 126 15.22 7.11 -9.23
N GLY A 127 14.96 7.35 -7.94
CA GLY A 127 14.34 8.57 -7.43
C GLY A 127 12.84 8.63 -7.71
N LYS A 128 12.19 7.48 -7.94
CA LYS A 128 10.76 7.41 -8.26
C LYS A 128 9.88 7.62 -7.01
N PRO A 129 8.64 8.14 -7.15
CA PRO A 129 7.80 8.47 -6.00
C PRO A 129 7.28 7.23 -5.24
N VAL A 130 7.12 7.39 -3.92
CA VAL A 130 6.70 6.33 -3.01
C VAL A 130 5.55 6.80 -2.12
N VAL A 131 4.53 5.96 -1.94
CA VAL A 131 3.55 6.09 -0.86
C VAL A 131 3.82 5.01 0.17
N GLY A 132 4.01 5.40 1.43
CA GLY A 132 4.15 4.51 2.58
C GLY A 132 2.92 4.56 3.47
N ILE A 133 2.38 3.41 3.84
CA ILE A 133 1.17 3.32 4.64
C ILE A 133 1.50 2.64 5.97
N ARG A 134 1.20 3.33 7.08
CA ARG A 134 1.26 2.82 8.45
C ARG A 134 2.57 2.04 8.75
N ASN A 135 2.51 0.73 8.86
CA ASN A 135 3.63 -0.14 9.22
C ASN A 135 4.76 -0.19 8.17
N THR A 136 4.59 0.49 7.04
CA THR A 136 5.65 0.58 6.03
C THR A 136 6.92 1.27 6.56
N THR A 137 6.83 2.03 7.65
CA THR A 137 7.99 2.58 8.36
C THR A 137 8.93 1.49 8.91
N HIS A 138 8.46 0.24 9.00
CA HIS A 138 9.25 -0.96 9.29
C HIS A 138 8.94 -2.10 8.30
N ALA A 139 8.88 -1.74 7.02
CA ALA A 139 8.56 -2.67 5.94
C ALA A 139 9.53 -3.86 5.87
N PHE A 140 10.81 -3.63 6.12
CA PHE A 140 11.87 -4.62 5.97
C PHE A 140 12.50 -5.00 7.31
N ARG A 141 12.78 -6.28 7.47
CA ARG A 141 13.50 -6.82 8.62
C ARG A 141 14.41 -7.96 8.18
N TYR A 142 15.68 -7.83 8.52
CA TYR A 142 16.71 -8.82 8.22
C TYR A 142 17.31 -9.36 9.51
N PRO A 143 17.64 -10.68 9.61
CA PRO A 143 18.39 -11.22 10.73
C PRO A 143 19.74 -10.50 10.88
N PRO A 144 20.26 -10.35 12.12
CA PRO A 144 21.55 -9.68 12.34
C PRO A 144 22.74 -10.28 11.55
N ASN A 145 22.69 -11.59 11.31
CA ASN A 145 23.69 -12.33 10.54
C ASN A 145 23.37 -12.47 9.05
N SER A 146 22.41 -11.71 8.53
CA SER A 146 22.04 -11.75 7.11
C SER A 146 23.23 -11.38 6.23
N SER A 147 23.46 -12.19 5.19
CA SER A 147 24.42 -11.90 4.11
C SER A 147 23.85 -11.06 2.98
N SER A 148 22.57 -10.74 3.04
CA SER A 148 21.90 -9.92 2.01
C SER A 148 22.58 -8.56 1.86
N PRO A 149 22.87 -8.09 0.64
CA PRO A 149 23.37 -6.74 0.40
C PRO A 149 22.35 -5.65 0.78
N TYR A 150 21.10 -6.04 1.00
CA TYR A 150 20.00 -5.13 1.36
C TYR A 150 19.70 -5.07 2.84
N LYS A 151 20.50 -5.72 3.71
CA LYS A 151 20.30 -5.70 5.16
C LYS A 151 20.24 -4.30 5.77
N ALA A 152 20.89 -3.31 5.16
CA ALA A 152 20.83 -1.91 5.59
C ALA A 152 19.44 -1.28 5.42
N TRP A 153 18.54 -1.89 4.66
CA TRP A 153 17.15 -1.44 4.49
C TRP A 153 16.24 -1.79 5.69
N ASP A 154 16.77 -2.62 6.60
CA ASP A 154 16.12 -2.98 7.87
C ASP A 154 15.79 -1.73 8.68
N PHE A 155 14.60 -1.71 9.30
CA PHE A 155 14.10 -0.57 10.07
C PHE A 155 14.94 -0.26 11.33
N GLN A 156 15.76 -1.21 11.79
CA GLN A 156 16.69 -1.05 12.91
C GLN A 156 18.14 -0.85 12.46
N SER A 157 18.37 -0.69 11.16
CA SER A 157 19.71 -0.52 10.62
C SER A 157 20.44 0.67 11.26
N LYS A 158 21.72 0.45 11.57
CA LYS A 158 22.66 1.50 11.99
C LYS A 158 23.54 1.96 10.84
N ASP A 159 23.78 1.12 9.85
CA ASP A 159 24.60 1.43 8.68
C ASP A 159 23.91 2.44 7.76
N TRP A 160 22.60 2.38 7.69
CA TRP A 160 21.70 3.36 7.06
C TRP A 160 20.58 3.66 8.05
N PRO A 161 20.78 4.63 8.97
CA PRO A 161 20.00 4.76 10.20
C PRO A 161 18.49 4.72 9.98
N GLY A 162 17.80 3.79 10.64
CA GLY A 162 16.37 3.56 10.52
C GLY A 162 15.92 3.00 9.17
N GLY A 163 16.89 2.62 8.30
CA GLY A 163 16.66 1.95 7.04
C GLY A 163 15.68 2.66 6.10
N PHE A 164 14.94 1.88 5.33
CA PHE A 164 13.96 2.40 4.38
C PHE A 164 12.95 3.36 5.03
N GLY A 165 12.43 3.03 6.21
CA GLY A 165 11.43 3.86 6.90
C GLY A 165 11.92 5.29 7.12
N GLN A 166 13.01 5.46 7.85
CA GLN A 166 13.51 6.79 8.16
C GLN A 166 14.05 7.53 6.93
N GLN A 167 14.78 6.84 6.08
CA GLN A 167 15.49 7.49 4.98
C GLN A 167 14.56 7.88 3.84
N ILE A 168 13.59 7.04 3.51
CA ILE A 168 12.68 7.25 2.38
C ILE A 168 11.36 7.86 2.84
N LEU A 169 10.80 7.39 3.96
CA LEU A 169 9.47 7.81 4.41
C LEU A 169 9.49 8.93 5.46
N GLY A 170 10.64 9.17 6.12
CA GLY A 170 10.81 10.25 7.10
C GLY A 170 10.92 9.78 8.53
N ASP A 171 10.37 8.63 8.88
CA ASP A 171 10.59 8.01 10.19
C ASP A 171 10.60 6.48 10.09
N THR A 172 11.26 5.85 11.04
CA THR A 172 11.18 4.42 11.29
C THR A 172 10.22 4.16 12.44
N TRP A 173 9.70 2.94 12.53
CA TRP A 173 8.80 2.59 13.63
C TRP A 173 9.51 2.67 14.99
N ILE A 174 8.89 3.39 15.92
CA ILE A 174 9.36 3.57 17.29
C ILE A 174 8.43 2.83 18.24
N ALA A 175 7.15 3.24 18.26
CA ALA A 175 6.12 2.71 19.13
C ALA A 175 4.72 3.13 18.63
N HIS A 176 3.71 2.48 19.15
CA HIS A 176 2.37 3.04 19.14
C HIS A 176 2.30 4.25 20.08
N PHE A 177 1.78 5.38 19.63
CA PHE A 177 1.50 6.53 20.50
C PHE A 177 0.11 6.40 21.14
N GLY A 178 -0.88 5.95 20.39
CA GLY A 178 -2.14 5.44 20.91
C GLY A 178 -2.03 3.98 21.37
N LYS A 179 -3.03 3.48 22.09
CA LYS A 179 -3.07 2.05 22.49
C LYS A 179 -3.74 1.22 21.39
N PHE A 180 -2.97 0.29 20.84
CA PHE A 180 -3.42 -0.61 19.77
C PHE A 180 -4.77 -1.27 20.10
N GLN A 181 -5.73 -1.20 19.17
CA GLN A 181 -7.09 -1.75 19.28
C GLN A 181 -7.92 -1.23 20.48
N LYS A 182 -7.51 -0.15 21.12
CA LYS A 182 -8.24 0.45 22.24
C LYS A 182 -8.48 1.95 22.08
N GLU A 183 -7.65 2.62 21.33
CA GLU A 183 -7.68 4.06 21.15
C GLU A 183 -7.67 4.38 19.66
N ALA A 184 -8.58 5.21 19.22
CA ALA A 184 -8.69 5.70 17.85
C ALA A 184 -7.91 7.01 17.68
N THR A 185 -7.86 7.50 16.44
CA THR A 185 -7.21 8.76 16.10
C THR A 185 -8.23 9.73 15.47
N LEU A 186 -8.24 10.97 15.97
CA LEU A 186 -8.83 12.10 15.25
C LEU A 186 -7.68 12.93 14.67
N ALA A 187 -7.50 12.88 13.38
CA ALA A 187 -6.50 13.67 12.69
C ALA A 187 -7.03 15.08 12.40
N HIS A 188 -6.20 16.09 12.61
CA HIS A 188 -6.48 17.51 12.38
C HIS A 188 -5.55 18.05 11.31
N VAL A 189 -6.11 18.82 10.39
CA VAL A 189 -5.31 19.50 9.37
C VAL A 189 -4.30 20.45 10.04
N ASN A 190 -3.09 20.48 9.50
CA ASN A 190 -2.14 21.52 9.86
C ASN A 190 -2.58 22.84 9.23
N ALA A 191 -2.95 23.82 10.05
CA ALA A 191 -3.48 25.11 9.61
C ALA A 191 -2.55 25.82 8.62
N THR A 192 -1.22 25.69 8.76
CA THR A 192 -0.22 26.30 7.86
C THR A 192 -0.21 25.65 6.48
N GLN A 193 -0.77 24.43 6.34
CA GLN A 193 -0.82 23.68 5.10
C GLN A 193 -2.21 23.67 4.44
N ARG A 194 -3.18 24.40 5.00
CA ARG A 194 -4.57 24.41 4.51
C ARG A 194 -4.70 24.74 3.01
N GLY A 195 -3.80 25.53 2.45
CA GLY A 195 -3.73 25.87 1.03
C GLY A 195 -3.07 24.82 0.15
N HIS A 196 -2.57 23.71 0.70
CA HIS A 196 -1.91 22.67 -0.08
C HIS A 196 -2.90 21.97 -1.01
N LEU A 197 -2.57 21.83 -2.30
CA LEU A 197 -3.50 21.34 -3.32
C LEU A 197 -4.02 19.92 -3.05
N VAL A 198 -3.23 19.08 -2.39
CA VAL A 198 -3.62 17.73 -1.97
C VAL A 198 -4.79 17.73 -0.96
N LEU A 199 -5.04 18.87 -0.29
CA LEU A 199 -6.14 19.02 0.67
C LEU A 199 -7.46 19.47 0.03
N ARG A 200 -7.53 19.61 -1.30
CA ARG A 200 -8.78 19.95 -2.00
C ARG A 200 -9.86 18.91 -1.71
N GLY A 201 -11.01 19.39 -1.23
CA GLY A 201 -12.17 18.55 -0.89
C GLY A 201 -11.99 17.64 0.32
N VAL A 202 -10.90 17.78 1.08
CA VAL A 202 -10.63 17.04 2.32
C VAL A 202 -11.08 17.88 3.51
N ALA A 203 -11.80 17.27 4.45
CA ALA A 203 -12.26 17.93 5.67
C ALA A 203 -11.09 18.30 6.60
N ASP A 204 -11.35 19.21 7.56
CA ASP A 204 -10.37 19.66 8.54
C ASP A 204 -10.01 18.60 9.56
N THR A 205 -10.87 17.60 9.72
CA THR A 205 -10.67 16.48 10.63
C THR A 205 -10.98 15.17 9.92
N ILE A 206 -10.18 14.15 10.21
CA ILE A 206 -10.34 12.78 9.69
C ILE A 206 -10.35 11.83 10.89
N PHE A 207 -11.40 11.07 11.04
CA PHE A 207 -11.47 9.99 12.03
C PHE A 207 -10.89 8.70 11.46
N CYS A 208 -10.04 8.01 12.24
CA CYS A 208 -9.50 6.69 11.93
C CYS A 208 -9.71 5.75 13.13
N HIS A 209 -10.13 4.54 12.86
CA HIS A 209 -10.34 3.50 13.88
C HIS A 209 -9.04 3.03 14.52
N THR A 210 -7.91 3.32 13.88
CA THR A 210 -6.59 2.90 14.38
C THR A 210 -5.90 4.01 15.15
N ASP A 211 -5.03 3.60 16.06
CA ASP A 211 -4.15 4.47 16.82
C ASP A 211 -3.08 5.11 15.93
N VAL A 212 -2.60 6.28 16.32
CA VAL A 212 -1.47 6.96 15.67
C VAL A 212 -0.14 6.42 16.22
N ASN A 213 0.87 6.31 15.34
CA ASN A 213 2.24 5.93 15.75
C ASN A 213 3.01 7.14 16.30
N SER A 214 4.00 6.88 17.15
CA SER A 214 5.05 7.86 17.48
C SER A 214 5.85 8.19 16.21
N VAL A 215 6.00 9.48 15.92
CA VAL A 215 6.76 10.01 14.78
C VAL A 215 7.61 11.17 15.30
N GLU A 216 8.94 11.01 15.29
CA GLU A 216 9.85 11.91 16.00
C GLU A 216 11.01 12.44 15.16
N ARG A 217 11.24 11.90 13.94
CA ARG A 217 12.42 12.17 13.13
C ARG A 217 12.17 13.04 11.91
N LEU A 218 10.93 13.53 11.73
CA LEU A 218 10.65 14.48 10.67
C LEU A 218 11.44 15.76 10.89
N THR A 219 11.84 16.38 9.79
CA THR A 219 12.61 17.63 9.75
C THR A 219 11.75 18.80 9.31
N SER A 220 12.26 20.00 9.39
CA SER A 220 11.59 21.21 8.88
C SER A 220 11.37 21.21 7.35
N ASN A 221 12.04 20.30 6.64
CA ASN A 221 11.87 20.14 5.19
C ASN A 221 10.70 19.20 4.85
N ASP A 222 10.17 18.49 5.83
CA ASP A 222 9.05 17.57 5.64
C ASP A 222 7.73 18.34 5.82
N VAL A 223 6.77 18.10 4.92
CA VAL A 223 5.51 18.85 4.89
C VAL A 223 4.42 18.04 5.59
N VAL A 224 4.16 18.33 6.86
CA VAL A 224 3.12 17.66 7.66
C VAL A 224 1.76 18.28 7.35
N LEU A 225 0.88 17.52 6.68
CA LEU A 225 -0.47 17.93 6.30
C LEU A 225 -1.49 17.76 7.42
N PHE A 226 -1.38 16.67 8.17
CA PHE A 226 -2.27 16.33 9.29
C PHE A 226 -1.47 15.87 10.49
N THR A 227 -2.02 16.18 11.69
CA THR A 227 -1.54 15.68 12.99
C THR A 227 -2.63 14.91 13.70
N GLY A 228 -2.31 13.74 14.28
CA GLY A 228 -3.25 12.85 14.96
C GLY A 228 -3.33 13.08 16.45
N GLN A 229 -4.55 13.25 16.96
CA GLN A 229 -4.90 13.28 18.37
C GLN A 229 -5.43 11.92 18.79
N VAL A 230 -4.98 11.39 19.92
CA VAL A 230 -5.48 10.12 20.46
C VAL A 230 -6.83 10.33 21.14
N LEU A 231 -7.81 9.49 20.81
CA LEU A 231 -9.11 9.40 21.48
C LEU A 231 -9.09 8.31 22.56
N SER A 232 -9.92 8.47 23.59
CA SER A 232 -9.97 7.53 24.73
C SER A 232 -10.67 6.21 24.44
N GLY A 233 -11.25 6.05 23.23
CA GLY A 233 -11.95 4.87 22.75
C GLY A 233 -11.88 4.74 21.25
N LEU A 234 -12.78 3.95 20.65
CA LEU A 234 -12.78 3.59 19.24
C LEU A 234 -13.87 4.27 18.40
N ASN A 235 -14.61 5.23 18.99
CA ASN A 235 -15.67 5.96 18.30
C ASN A 235 -15.24 7.40 17.99
N ALA A 236 -15.74 7.96 16.91
CA ALA A 236 -15.45 9.33 16.51
C ALA A 236 -15.93 10.39 17.55
N THR A 237 -16.88 10.04 18.41
CA THR A 237 -17.42 10.87 19.46
C THR A 237 -16.70 10.72 20.81
N ASP A 238 -15.75 9.78 20.92
CA ASP A 238 -14.98 9.60 22.15
C ASP A 238 -14.09 10.83 22.38
N PRO A 239 -13.98 11.30 23.64
CA PRO A 239 -13.16 12.47 23.93
C PRO A 239 -11.67 12.14 23.76
N PRO A 240 -10.81 13.17 23.59
CA PRO A 240 -9.37 12.99 23.66
C PRO A 240 -8.94 12.36 24.99
N VAL A 241 -7.81 11.63 24.96
CA VAL A 241 -7.21 11.10 26.20
C VAL A 241 -6.87 12.25 27.17
N THR A 242 -6.93 11.95 28.48
CA THR A 242 -6.64 12.94 29.54
C THR A 242 -5.30 12.70 30.25
N ASP A 243 -4.56 11.68 29.81
CA ASP A 243 -3.22 11.38 30.34
C ASP A 243 -2.15 12.34 29.77
N GLN A 244 -0.90 12.02 30.00
CA GLN A 244 0.27 12.84 29.57
C GLN A 244 0.31 13.13 28.06
N ARG A 245 -0.45 12.40 27.23
CA ARG A 245 -0.53 12.58 25.78
C ARG A 245 -1.58 13.58 25.33
N LYS A 246 -2.41 14.10 26.27
CA LYS A 246 -3.61 14.95 25.99
C LYS A 246 -3.35 16.14 25.07
N ASP A 247 -2.18 16.78 25.22
CA ASP A 247 -1.81 18.00 24.51
C ASP A 247 -0.84 17.72 23.35
N THR A 248 -0.49 16.44 23.11
CA THR A 248 0.46 16.04 22.09
C THR A 248 -0.29 15.47 20.88
N ARG A 249 0.06 15.98 19.70
CA ARG A 249 -0.40 15.44 18.42
C ARG A 249 0.80 14.94 17.63
N MET A 250 0.73 13.72 17.13
CA MET A 250 1.77 13.13 16.30
C MET A 250 1.55 13.46 14.82
N PRO A 251 2.60 13.63 14.01
CA PRO A 251 2.44 13.67 12.56
C PRO A 251 1.62 12.47 12.08
N PHE A 252 0.60 12.74 11.28
CA PHE A 252 -0.35 11.72 10.81
C PHE A 252 -0.23 11.45 9.32
N ALA A 253 -0.05 12.51 8.52
CA ALA A 253 0.18 12.41 7.07
C ALA A 253 1.14 13.52 6.63
N TRP A 254 2.17 13.16 5.84
CA TRP A 254 3.22 14.09 5.43
C TRP A 254 3.86 13.73 4.10
N PHE A 255 4.47 14.74 3.46
CA PHE A 255 5.39 14.56 2.34
C PHE A 255 6.84 14.72 2.78
N LYS A 256 7.72 13.99 2.13
CA LYS A 256 9.17 14.09 2.26
C LYS A 256 9.83 14.10 0.88
N THR A 257 10.86 14.93 0.73
CA THR A 257 11.85 14.75 -0.34
C THR A 257 12.96 13.87 0.22
N TYR A 258 13.14 12.69 -0.34
CA TYR A 258 14.18 11.76 0.08
C TYR A 258 15.38 11.77 -0.88
N THR A 259 16.54 11.37 -0.38
CA THR A 259 17.72 11.07 -1.20
C THR A 259 18.00 9.57 -1.13
N ALA A 260 17.92 8.91 -2.28
CA ALA A 260 18.20 7.48 -2.40
C ALA A 260 19.69 7.17 -2.19
N PRO A 261 20.08 5.91 -1.91
CA PRO A 261 21.49 5.50 -1.83
C PRO A 261 22.30 5.82 -3.09
N SER A 262 21.66 5.88 -4.27
CA SER A 262 22.26 6.31 -5.53
C SER A 262 22.59 7.80 -5.63
N GLY A 263 22.14 8.62 -4.66
CA GLY A 263 22.20 10.08 -4.68
C GLY A 263 21.05 10.77 -5.42
N LYS A 264 20.17 10.03 -6.10
CA LYS A 264 18.99 10.61 -6.75
C LYS A 264 17.94 11.02 -5.72
N GLN A 265 17.28 12.14 -5.96
CA GLN A 265 16.16 12.60 -5.14
C GLN A 265 14.84 12.07 -5.68
N GLY A 266 13.93 11.74 -4.76
CA GLY A 266 12.55 11.38 -5.01
C GLY A 266 11.63 12.00 -3.97
N ARG A 267 10.32 11.78 -4.11
CA ARG A 267 9.32 12.26 -3.15
C ARG A 267 8.55 11.09 -2.57
N SER A 268 8.22 11.16 -1.30
CA SER A 268 7.32 10.22 -0.66
C SER A 268 6.17 10.92 0.04
N PHE A 269 5.05 10.21 0.13
CA PHE A 269 3.92 10.54 1.00
C PHE A 269 3.73 9.40 2.00
N THR A 270 3.54 9.73 3.27
CA THR A 270 3.39 8.73 4.33
C THR A 270 2.20 9.07 5.21
N THR A 271 1.46 8.06 5.65
CA THR A 271 0.40 8.18 6.66
C THR A 271 0.53 7.10 7.73
N THR A 272 0.22 7.47 8.98
CA THR A 272 0.13 6.51 10.10
C THR A 272 -1.23 5.82 10.18
N ALA A 273 -2.24 6.26 9.42
CA ALA A 273 -3.48 5.52 9.19
C ALA A 273 -3.31 4.48 8.08
N GLY A 274 -4.26 3.56 7.98
CA GLY A 274 -4.29 2.69 6.82
C GLY A 274 -4.84 1.29 7.02
N ALA A 275 -5.45 0.99 8.15
CA ALA A 275 -6.23 -0.25 8.28
C ALA A 275 -7.39 -0.27 7.29
N SER A 276 -7.84 -1.46 6.92
CA SER A 276 -9.01 -1.63 6.05
C SER A 276 -10.21 -0.81 6.52
N LEU A 277 -10.47 -0.78 7.84
CA LEU A 277 -11.56 0.01 8.46
C LEU A 277 -11.36 1.53 8.35
N ASP A 278 -10.13 2.03 8.34
CA ASP A 278 -9.85 3.47 8.22
C ASP A 278 -10.30 3.99 6.86
N TRP A 279 -10.26 3.16 5.81
CA TRP A 279 -10.64 3.51 4.45
C TRP A 279 -12.14 3.71 4.23
N ILE A 280 -12.98 3.41 5.24
CA ILE A 280 -14.41 3.78 5.22
C ILE A 280 -14.56 5.31 5.23
N ASN A 281 -13.61 6.04 5.84
CA ASN A 281 -13.62 7.49 5.85
C ASN A 281 -13.31 8.05 4.44
N GLU A 282 -14.27 8.78 3.86
CA GLU A 282 -14.17 9.34 2.50
C GLU A 282 -13.04 10.36 2.38
N ASP A 283 -12.84 11.18 3.41
CA ASP A 283 -11.80 12.22 3.40
C ASP A 283 -10.39 11.63 3.48
N LEU A 284 -10.21 10.52 4.20
CA LEU A 284 -8.94 9.80 4.20
C LEU A 284 -8.66 9.19 2.81
N ARG A 285 -9.67 8.58 2.17
CA ARG A 285 -9.50 8.09 0.78
C ARG A 285 -9.15 9.23 -0.16
N ARG A 286 -9.81 10.39 -0.02
CA ARG A 286 -9.54 11.56 -0.87
C ARG A 286 -8.15 12.12 -0.66
N LEU A 287 -7.69 12.22 0.58
CA LEU A 287 -6.31 12.60 0.89
C LEU A 287 -5.31 11.68 0.19
N MET A 288 -5.52 10.37 0.27
CA MET A 288 -4.65 9.38 -0.37
C MET A 288 -4.66 9.48 -1.90
N VAL A 289 -5.84 9.56 -2.52
CA VAL A 289 -5.93 9.68 -3.99
C VAL A 289 -5.33 10.99 -4.46
N ASN A 290 -5.56 12.11 -3.76
CA ASN A 290 -4.95 13.39 -4.09
C ASN A 290 -3.42 13.34 -3.97
N ALA A 291 -2.89 12.66 -2.94
CA ALA A 291 -1.44 12.48 -2.79
C ALA A 291 -0.84 11.63 -3.92
N MET A 292 -1.55 10.59 -4.37
CA MET A 292 -1.12 9.78 -5.51
C MET A 292 -1.17 10.56 -6.82
N LEU A 293 -2.19 11.40 -7.03
CA LEU A 293 -2.28 12.32 -8.17
C LEU A 293 -1.14 13.35 -8.13
N ASP A 294 -0.79 13.89 -6.96
CA ASP A 294 0.33 14.81 -6.82
C ASP A 294 1.67 14.15 -7.17
N LEU A 295 1.92 12.96 -6.62
CA LEU A 295 3.16 12.22 -6.86
C LEU A 295 3.32 11.73 -8.30
N THR A 296 2.23 11.58 -9.04
CA THR A 296 2.22 11.23 -10.47
C THR A 296 2.18 12.46 -11.41
N GLY A 297 2.40 13.66 -10.86
CA GLY A 297 2.56 14.89 -11.66
C GLY A 297 1.26 15.62 -11.99
N HIS A 298 0.14 15.29 -11.35
CA HIS A 298 -1.16 15.90 -11.60
C HIS A 298 -1.57 16.95 -10.56
N THR A 299 -0.65 17.49 -9.77
CA THR A 299 -0.90 18.43 -8.66
C THR A 299 -1.88 19.53 -9.03
N GLN A 300 -1.65 20.24 -10.14
CA GLN A 300 -2.49 21.36 -10.57
C GLN A 300 -3.86 20.92 -11.09
N LYS A 301 -4.00 19.66 -11.47
CA LYS A 301 -5.23 19.07 -12.03
C LYS A 301 -6.09 18.38 -10.96
N ILE A 302 -5.66 18.34 -9.70
CA ILE A 302 -6.47 17.77 -8.61
C ILE A 302 -7.81 18.53 -8.56
N PRO A 303 -8.97 17.83 -8.69
CA PRO A 303 -10.28 18.45 -8.65
C PRO A 303 -10.58 19.10 -7.30
N THR A 304 -11.55 20.02 -7.25
CA THR A 304 -12.05 20.59 -5.98
C THR A 304 -12.63 19.51 -5.07
N LYS A 305 -13.17 18.45 -5.64
CA LYS A 305 -13.62 17.23 -4.93
C LYS A 305 -13.30 16.01 -5.80
N THR A 306 -12.20 15.33 -5.50
CA THR A 306 -11.75 14.12 -6.19
C THR A 306 -12.73 12.97 -5.93
N MET A 307 -13.10 12.24 -6.99
CA MET A 307 -13.96 11.04 -6.89
C MET A 307 -13.22 9.93 -6.16
N VAL A 308 -13.82 9.38 -5.12
CA VAL A 308 -13.23 8.31 -4.29
C VAL A 308 -14.26 7.27 -3.85
N ASP A 309 -15.39 7.21 -4.55
CA ASP A 309 -16.42 6.22 -4.29
C ASP A 309 -15.88 4.81 -4.52
N PHE A 310 -16.37 3.87 -3.73
CA PHE A 310 -15.98 2.48 -3.91
C PHE A 310 -16.43 1.95 -5.27
N VAL A 311 -15.57 1.14 -5.88
CA VAL A 311 -15.89 0.41 -7.10
C VAL A 311 -16.24 -1.03 -6.71
N GLY A 312 -17.53 -1.36 -6.73
CA GLY A 312 -18.07 -2.58 -6.16
C GLY A 312 -18.12 -2.53 -4.63
N ASP A 313 -18.38 -3.68 -4.03
CA ASP A 313 -18.52 -3.79 -2.58
C ASP A 313 -17.16 -3.66 -1.88
N TYR A 314 -17.16 -2.96 -0.76
CA TYR A 314 -16.03 -2.88 0.15
C TYR A 314 -16.50 -3.23 1.57
N GLU A 315 -16.18 -4.43 2.01
CA GLU A 315 -16.53 -5.00 3.33
C GLU A 315 -15.25 -5.28 4.12
N PRO A 316 -14.64 -4.25 4.72
CA PRO A 316 -13.36 -4.40 5.40
C PRO A 316 -13.48 -5.30 6.63
N LYS A 317 -12.49 -6.17 6.79
CA LYS A 317 -12.40 -7.05 7.96
C LYS A 317 -11.71 -6.32 9.13
N PRO A 318 -12.01 -6.72 10.37
CA PRO A 318 -11.34 -6.17 11.55
C PRO A 318 -9.82 -6.34 11.51
N THR A 319 -9.12 -5.42 12.16
CA THR A 319 -7.67 -5.50 12.35
C THR A 319 -7.28 -6.63 13.30
N GLY A 320 -6.09 -7.17 13.11
CA GLY A 320 -5.52 -8.24 13.93
C GLY A 320 -4.83 -9.30 13.10
N ALA A 321 -3.80 -9.93 13.66
CA ALA A 321 -3.11 -11.04 13.01
C ALA A 321 -4.05 -12.24 12.82
N LEU A 322 -3.94 -12.89 11.68
CA LEU A 322 -4.58 -14.18 11.41
C LEU A 322 -3.52 -15.29 11.43
N SER A 323 -3.91 -16.48 11.87
CA SER A 323 -3.05 -17.65 11.76
C SER A 323 -2.96 -18.14 10.30
N ASP A 324 -1.94 -18.96 10.01
CA ASP A 324 -1.76 -19.54 8.68
C ASP A 324 -2.94 -20.45 8.29
N GLU A 325 -3.57 -21.12 9.27
CA GLU A 325 -4.75 -21.96 9.05
C GLU A 325 -5.93 -21.11 8.55
N VAL A 326 -6.12 -19.91 9.14
CA VAL A 326 -7.18 -18.99 8.73
C VAL A 326 -6.93 -18.47 7.32
N TRP A 327 -5.69 -18.07 7.00
CA TRP A 327 -5.31 -17.65 5.65
C TRP A 327 -5.54 -18.78 4.63
N THR A 328 -5.09 -19.99 4.94
CA THR A 328 -5.24 -21.17 4.07
C THR A 328 -6.72 -21.52 3.85
N ALA A 329 -7.54 -21.48 4.92
CA ALA A 329 -8.97 -21.75 4.83
C ALA A 329 -9.74 -20.71 4.01
N ALA A 330 -9.29 -19.45 4.03
CA ALA A 330 -9.90 -18.36 3.27
C ALA A 330 -9.74 -18.53 1.75
N LYS A 331 -8.73 -19.25 1.27
CA LYS A 331 -8.43 -19.53 -0.15
C LYS A 331 -8.46 -18.29 -1.04
N LEU A 332 -8.04 -17.14 -0.50
CA LEU A 332 -8.03 -15.88 -1.23
C LEU A 332 -6.96 -15.92 -2.32
N THR A 333 -7.34 -15.52 -3.52
CA THR A 333 -6.43 -15.30 -4.64
C THR A 333 -6.44 -13.83 -5.04
N PRO A 334 -5.44 -13.32 -5.79
CA PRO A 334 -5.48 -11.97 -6.33
C PRO A 334 -6.79 -11.66 -7.06
N GLN A 335 -7.33 -12.61 -7.83
CA GLN A 335 -8.57 -12.47 -8.58
C GLN A 335 -9.80 -12.32 -7.69
N SER A 336 -9.74 -12.77 -6.43
CA SER A 336 -10.81 -12.56 -5.43
C SER A 336 -11.08 -11.07 -5.17
N PHE A 337 -10.08 -10.22 -5.41
CA PHE A 337 -10.16 -8.77 -5.24
C PHE A 337 -10.43 -8.00 -6.55
N GLY A 338 -10.56 -8.69 -7.67
CA GLY A 338 -10.83 -8.08 -8.96
C GLY A 338 -12.20 -7.36 -9.04
N ILE A 339 -12.42 -6.66 -10.13
CA ILE A 339 -13.73 -6.09 -10.45
C ILE A 339 -14.61 -7.25 -10.92
N LYS A 340 -15.71 -7.50 -10.20
CA LYS A 340 -16.69 -8.50 -10.62
C LYS A 340 -17.42 -7.99 -11.85
N SER A 341 -17.46 -8.76 -12.93
CA SER A 341 -18.38 -8.52 -14.03
C SER A 341 -19.83 -8.62 -13.50
N LYS A 342 -20.64 -7.62 -13.85
CA LYS A 342 -22.08 -7.63 -13.55
C LYS A 342 -22.78 -8.73 -14.33
#